data_37157a2caf57c4c7d878f4a9e4b3c4d9
#
_entry.id   37157a2caf57c4c7d878f4a9e4b3c4d9
#
_cell.length_a   1.000
_cell.length_b   1.000
_cell.length_c   1.000
_cell.angle_alpha   90.00
_cell.angle_beta   90.00
_cell.angle_gamma   90.00
#
_symmetry.space_group_name_H-M   'P 1'
#
loop_
_entity.id
_entity.type
_entity.pdbx_description
1 polymer ?
#
loop_
_entity_poly.entity_id
_entity_poly.type
_entity_poly.pdbx_seq_one_letter_code
_entity_poly.pdbx_strand_id
1 'polypeptide(L)'
;ITVPAFIVVIISLIFLKNQTRPITTLAKAAEKFGRGENVDEFKPSGAAEIRQAGYEFDRMRKRIMRHLNQRSEMLSGISHDLRTPLTRMKLQLSFIKDKEISLKLSDDINEMEKMLNEYLQFTSSAHSEKNEIFDLSKFLEEIIERYNNKYISKNLSGNILINGRKNLLKRSFNNIIDNGLKYGKKINIELNKNGKNIFIIIEDDGPG
;
A
#
# COMPACT_ATOMS: atom_id res chain seq x y z
N ILE A 1 54.50 24.33 15.65
CA ILE A 1 53.15 24.92 15.87
C ILE A 1 52.13 24.35 14.89
N THR A 2 52.47 24.00 13.65
CA THR A 2 51.55 23.52 12.61
C THR A 2 51.03 22.07 12.84
N VAL A 3 51.86 21.16 13.32
CA VAL A 3 51.49 19.73 13.54
C VAL A 3 50.44 19.57 14.63
N PRO A 4 50.56 20.14 15.85
CA PRO A 4 49.52 20.01 16.86
C PRO A 4 48.17 20.66 16.44
N ALA A 5 48.21 21.77 15.70
CA ALA A 5 46.98 22.38 15.17
C ALA A 5 46.24 21.46 14.18
N PHE A 6 46.96 20.75 13.32
CA PHE A 6 46.41 19.81 12.38
C PHE A 6 45.73 18.61 13.08
N ILE A 7 46.36 18.09 14.13
CA ILE A 7 45.82 17.00 14.96
C ILE A 7 44.49 17.45 15.62
N VAL A 8 44.46 18.65 16.21
CA VAL A 8 43.23 19.18 16.84
C VAL A 8 42.08 19.32 15.83
N VAL A 9 42.37 19.79 14.60
CA VAL A 9 41.36 19.89 13.54
C VAL A 9 40.82 18.53 13.17
N ILE A 10 41.67 17.51 13.00
CA ILE A 10 41.21 16.15 12.69
C ILE A 10 40.31 15.59 13.80
N ILE A 11 40.74 15.73 15.06
CA ILE A 11 39.96 15.27 16.22
C ILE A 11 38.60 15.99 16.24
N SER A 12 38.54 17.30 16.01
CA SER A 12 37.32 18.08 15.95
C SER A 12 36.41 17.61 14.85
N LEU A 13 36.91 17.32 13.65
CA LEU A 13 36.13 16.82 12.52
C LEU A 13 35.54 15.44 12.79
N ILE A 14 36.32 14.53 13.40
CA ILE A 14 35.85 13.21 13.81
C ILE A 14 34.74 13.34 14.87
N PHE A 15 34.94 14.21 15.85
CA PHE A 15 33.98 14.48 16.90
C PHE A 15 32.66 15.04 16.33
N LEU A 16 32.73 16.05 15.48
CA LEU A 16 31.55 16.63 14.80
C LEU A 16 30.81 15.58 13.96
N LYS A 17 31.53 14.76 13.20
CA LYS A 17 30.93 13.67 12.42
C LYS A 17 30.19 12.66 13.29
N ASN A 18 30.78 12.29 14.44
CA ASN A 18 30.14 11.38 15.38
C ASN A 18 28.92 11.99 16.08
N GLN A 19 28.89 13.31 16.29
CA GLN A 19 27.75 14.04 16.86
C GLN A 19 26.60 14.21 15.86
N THR A 20 26.90 14.45 14.59
CA THR A 20 25.87 14.71 13.57
C THR A 20 25.23 13.43 13.02
N ARG A 21 25.96 12.31 13.00
CA ARG A 21 25.46 11.02 12.48
C ARG A 21 24.18 10.52 13.15
N PRO A 22 24.02 10.53 14.49
CA PRO A 22 22.79 10.14 15.15
C PRO A 22 21.59 11.02 14.79
N ILE A 23 21.81 12.33 14.60
CA ILE A 23 20.77 13.28 14.20
C ILE A 23 20.27 12.93 12.79
N THR A 24 21.16 12.71 11.84
CA THR A 24 20.80 12.33 10.48
C THR A 24 20.10 10.97 10.42
N THR A 25 20.48 10.04 11.29
CA THR A 25 19.81 8.73 11.41
C THR A 25 18.39 8.88 11.92
N LEU A 26 18.17 9.70 12.95
CA LEU A 26 16.83 10.02 13.48
C LEU A 26 15.97 10.70 12.41
N ALA A 27 16.53 11.71 11.72
CA ALA A 27 15.81 12.42 10.64
C ALA A 27 15.38 11.48 9.51
N LYS A 28 16.29 10.59 9.06
CA LYS A 28 15.96 9.58 8.03
C LYS A 28 14.91 8.58 8.50
N ALA A 29 14.97 8.16 9.77
CA ALA A 29 13.95 7.27 10.34
C ALA A 29 12.58 7.96 10.40
N ALA A 30 12.54 9.23 10.80
CA ALA A 30 11.32 10.03 10.82
C ALA A 30 10.75 10.25 9.40
N GLU A 31 11.62 10.54 8.42
CA GLU A 31 11.22 10.69 7.02
C GLU A 31 10.63 9.40 6.45
N LYS A 32 11.31 8.26 6.63
CA LYS A 32 10.81 6.94 6.21
C LYS A 32 9.45 6.62 6.83
N PHE A 33 9.33 6.83 8.14
CA PHE A 33 8.08 6.61 8.84
C PHE A 33 6.95 7.53 8.33
N GLY A 34 7.26 8.81 8.07
CA GLY A 34 6.33 9.77 7.47
C GLY A 34 5.85 9.38 6.07
N ARG A 35 6.67 8.69 5.28
CA ARG A 35 6.30 8.11 3.98
C ARG A 35 5.51 6.79 4.08
N GLY A 36 5.23 6.32 5.31
CA GLY A 36 4.55 5.05 5.53
C GLY A 36 5.45 3.83 5.26
N GLU A 37 6.78 4.03 5.19
CA GLU A 37 7.73 2.94 5.10
C GLU A 37 7.94 2.30 6.48
N ASN A 38 8.19 0.98 6.48
CA ASN A 38 8.47 0.29 7.73
C ASN A 38 9.87 0.67 8.25
N VAL A 39 9.94 1.10 9.51
CA VAL A 39 11.19 1.38 10.22
C VAL A 39 11.38 0.25 11.24
N ASP A 40 11.99 -0.87 10.82
CA ASP A 40 12.01 -2.12 11.59
C ASP A 40 12.78 -1.99 12.91
N GLU A 41 14.02 -1.49 12.91
CA GLU A 41 14.80 -1.31 14.14
C GLU A 41 15.45 0.08 14.18
N PHE A 42 14.80 1.01 14.86
CA PHE A 42 15.44 2.27 15.20
C PHE A 42 16.08 2.14 16.58
N LYS A 43 17.41 2.22 16.64
CA LYS A 43 18.19 2.21 17.91
C LYS A 43 18.68 3.63 18.19
N PRO A 44 18.10 4.31 19.20
CA PRO A 44 18.55 5.63 19.60
C PRO A 44 20.04 5.63 20.01
N SER A 45 20.82 6.57 19.47
CA SER A 45 22.25 6.68 19.73
C SER A 45 22.70 8.15 19.79
N GLY A 46 23.93 8.40 20.20
CA GLY A 46 24.53 9.73 20.28
C GLY A 46 24.48 10.36 21.67
N ALA A 47 24.60 11.69 21.75
CA ALA A 47 24.50 12.46 22.98
C ALA A 47 23.19 12.22 23.72
N ALA A 48 23.14 12.49 25.01
CA ALA A 48 22.00 12.18 25.88
C ALA A 48 20.68 12.78 25.34
N GLU A 49 20.73 14.01 24.87
CA GLU A 49 19.57 14.75 24.35
C GLU A 49 19.05 14.12 23.04
N ILE A 50 19.97 13.76 22.12
CA ILE A 50 19.64 13.13 20.83
C ILE A 50 19.09 11.72 21.05
N ARG A 51 19.70 11.00 21.99
CA ARG A 51 19.22 9.67 22.37
C ARG A 51 17.83 9.72 23.01
N GLN A 52 17.58 10.71 23.87
CA GLN A 52 16.26 10.94 24.45
C GLN A 52 15.22 11.25 23.36
N ALA A 53 15.51 12.17 22.44
CA ALA A 53 14.65 12.46 21.28
C ALA A 53 14.37 11.21 20.45
N GLY A 54 15.37 10.36 20.25
CA GLY A 54 15.23 9.07 19.57
C GLY A 54 14.29 8.11 20.29
N TYR A 55 14.34 8.02 21.63
CA TYR A 55 13.42 7.21 22.42
C TYR A 55 11.98 7.73 22.31
N GLU A 56 11.77 9.05 22.37
CA GLU A 56 10.44 9.62 22.23
C GLU A 56 9.87 9.42 20.81
N PHE A 57 10.70 9.54 19.78
CA PHE A 57 10.32 9.19 18.42
C PHE A 57 9.90 7.72 18.31
N ASP A 58 10.67 6.77 18.85
CA ASP A 58 10.33 5.35 18.80
C ASP A 58 9.04 5.03 19.58
N ARG A 59 8.84 5.69 20.73
CA ARG A 59 7.60 5.58 21.52
C ARG A 59 6.40 6.09 20.73
N MET A 60 6.52 7.26 20.11
CA MET A 60 5.48 7.83 19.24
C MET A 60 5.16 6.90 18.07
N ARG A 61 6.18 6.43 17.36
CA ARG A 61 6.06 5.48 16.25
C ARG A 61 5.29 4.22 16.67
N LYS A 62 5.69 3.59 17.77
CA LYS A 62 5.03 2.40 18.32
C LYS A 62 3.58 2.66 18.72
N ARG A 63 3.28 3.86 19.24
CA ARG A 63 1.90 4.25 19.59
C ARG A 63 1.05 4.39 18.33
N ILE A 64 1.53 5.09 17.32
CA ILE A 64 0.82 5.26 16.03
C ILE A 64 0.55 3.89 15.41
N MET A 65 1.58 3.02 15.31
CA MET A 65 1.41 1.66 14.75
C MET A 65 0.37 0.83 15.51
N ARG A 66 0.36 0.91 16.85
CA ARG A 66 -0.68 0.23 17.65
C ARG A 66 -2.08 0.76 17.34
N HIS A 67 -2.26 2.07 17.24
CA HIS A 67 -3.57 2.65 16.89
C HIS A 67 -4.03 2.22 15.50
N LEU A 68 -3.12 2.17 14.51
CA LEU A 68 -3.44 1.71 13.17
C LEU A 68 -3.85 0.23 13.16
N ASN A 69 -3.13 -0.62 13.88
CA ASN A 69 -3.45 -2.05 14.01
C ASN A 69 -4.78 -2.26 14.73
N GLN A 70 -5.02 -1.59 15.85
CA GLN A 70 -6.30 -1.66 16.58
C GLN A 70 -7.48 -1.23 15.70
N ARG A 71 -7.30 -0.17 14.89
CA ARG A 71 -8.32 0.26 13.94
C ARG A 71 -8.59 -0.82 12.89
N SER A 72 -7.55 -1.46 12.36
CA SER A 72 -7.69 -2.54 11.38
C SER A 72 -8.37 -3.77 11.97
N GLU A 73 -8.02 -4.16 13.20
CA GLU A 73 -8.66 -5.27 13.93
C GLU A 73 -10.14 -4.99 14.22
N MET A 74 -10.47 -3.77 14.70
CA MET A 74 -11.84 -3.35 14.94
C MET A 74 -12.69 -3.41 13.67
N LEU A 75 -12.16 -2.90 12.54
CA LEU A 75 -12.85 -2.92 11.27
C LEU A 75 -13.04 -4.36 10.73
N SER A 76 -12.06 -5.22 10.93
CA SER A 76 -12.19 -6.66 10.62
C SER A 76 -13.30 -7.32 11.43
N GLY A 77 -13.38 -7.03 12.74
CA GLY A 77 -14.46 -7.51 13.61
C GLY A 77 -15.84 -7.03 13.16
N ILE A 78 -15.99 -5.73 12.91
CA ILE A 78 -17.24 -5.15 12.43
C ILE A 78 -17.70 -5.81 11.13
N SER A 79 -16.77 -6.09 10.22
CA SER A 79 -17.12 -6.73 8.96
C SER A 79 -17.61 -8.17 9.14
N HIS A 80 -16.97 -8.93 10.01
CA HIS A 80 -17.44 -10.26 10.34
C HIS A 80 -18.87 -10.19 10.89
N ASP A 81 -19.13 -9.24 11.77
CA ASP A 81 -20.44 -9.09 12.42
C ASP A 81 -21.51 -8.57 11.45
N LEU A 82 -21.14 -7.77 10.44
CA LEU A 82 -22.05 -7.33 9.38
C LEU A 82 -22.32 -8.42 8.33
N ARG A 83 -21.39 -9.33 8.08
CA ARG A 83 -21.59 -10.44 7.14
C ARG A 83 -22.70 -11.38 7.58
N THR A 84 -22.83 -11.62 8.88
CA THR A 84 -23.86 -12.49 9.45
C THR A 84 -25.28 -12.03 9.13
N PRO A 85 -25.71 -10.77 9.39
CA PRO A 85 -27.03 -10.29 9.02
C PRO A 85 -27.25 -10.23 7.50
N LEU A 86 -26.20 -9.88 6.70
CA LEU A 86 -26.32 -9.89 5.23
C LEU A 86 -26.60 -11.31 4.70
N THR A 87 -25.91 -12.32 5.22
CA THR A 87 -26.17 -13.73 4.87
C THR A 87 -27.59 -14.14 5.28
N ARG A 88 -28.05 -13.70 6.45
CA ARG A 88 -29.42 -13.97 6.91
C ARG A 88 -30.46 -13.33 6.00
N MET A 89 -30.24 -12.07 5.58
CA MET A 89 -31.10 -11.39 4.62
C MET A 89 -31.17 -12.14 3.28
N LYS A 90 -30.02 -12.60 2.75
CA LYS A 90 -29.99 -13.45 1.53
C LYS A 90 -30.82 -14.72 1.68
N LEU A 91 -30.71 -15.39 2.83
CA LEU A 91 -31.52 -16.58 3.09
C LEU A 91 -33.03 -16.25 3.15
N GLN A 92 -33.39 -15.11 3.75
CA GLN A 92 -34.80 -14.69 3.81
C GLN A 92 -35.37 -14.34 2.43
N LEU A 93 -34.53 -13.78 1.52
CA LEU A 93 -34.94 -13.51 0.14
C LEU A 93 -35.35 -14.77 -0.64
N SER A 94 -34.77 -15.94 -0.31
CA SER A 94 -35.13 -17.21 -0.96
C SER A 94 -36.59 -17.64 -0.69
N PHE A 95 -37.25 -17.09 0.33
CA PHE A 95 -38.62 -17.36 0.68
C PHE A 95 -39.61 -16.37 0.05
N ILE A 96 -39.14 -15.30 -0.58
CA ILE A 96 -39.97 -14.31 -1.25
C ILE A 96 -40.45 -14.91 -2.57
N LYS A 97 -41.82 -14.94 -2.76
CA LYS A 97 -42.43 -15.49 -3.95
C LYS A 97 -42.27 -14.60 -5.18
N ASP A 98 -42.17 -13.30 -4.97
CA ASP A 98 -41.94 -12.33 -6.05
C ASP A 98 -40.46 -12.34 -6.45
N LYS A 99 -40.19 -12.97 -7.60
CA LYS A 99 -38.83 -13.14 -8.11
C LYS A 99 -38.18 -11.81 -8.50
N GLU A 100 -38.94 -10.83 -8.99
CA GLU A 100 -38.35 -9.56 -9.41
C GLU A 100 -37.87 -8.74 -8.20
N ILE A 101 -38.70 -8.67 -7.15
CA ILE A 101 -38.33 -8.01 -5.90
C ILE A 101 -37.15 -8.74 -5.24
N SER A 102 -37.19 -10.08 -5.21
CA SER A 102 -36.09 -10.89 -4.62
C SER A 102 -34.75 -10.68 -5.33
N LEU A 103 -34.76 -10.57 -6.66
CA LEU A 103 -33.54 -10.30 -7.44
C LEU A 103 -32.98 -8.90 -7.13
N LYS A 104 -33.80 -7.85 -7.18
CA LYS A 104 -33.37 -6.48 -6.88
C LYS A 104 -32.74 -6.37 -5.47
N LEU A 105 -33.40 -6.93 -4.46
CA LEU A 105 -32.89 -6.93 -3.09
C LEU A 105 -31.62 -7.78 -2.95
N SER A 106 -31.49 -8.88 -3.70
CA SER A 106 -30.27 -9.68 -3.72
C SER A 106 -29.09 -8.90 -4.30
N ASP A 107 -29.34 -8.12 -5.36
CA ASP A 107 -28.32 -7.27 -5.97
C ASP A 107 -27.85 -6.16 -5.00
N ASP A 108 -28.79 -5.52 -4.30
CA ASP A 108 -28.49 -4.52 -3.27
C ASP A 108 -27.63 -5.12 -2.14
N ILE A 109 -27.95 -6.31 -1.65
CA ILE A 109 -27.17 -7.00 -0.61
C ILE A 109 -25.77 -7.39 -1.13
N ASN A 110 -25.66 -7.83 -2.38
CA ASN A 110 -24.38 -8.13 -3.00
C ASN A 110 -23.50 -6.89 -3.12
N GLU A 111 -24.10 -5.75 -3.46
CA GLU A 111 -23.40 -4.46 -3.50
C GLU A 111 -22.92 -4.02 -2.12
N MET A 112 -23.76 -4.17 -1.08
CA MET A 112 -23.37 -3.91 0.31
C MET A 112 -22.20 -4.78 0.75
N GLU A 113 -22.21 -6.09 0.45
CA GLU A 113 -21.08 -6.98 0.74
C GLU A 113 -19.82 -6.57 0.00
N LYS A 114 -19.93 -6.15 -1.25
CA LYS A 114 -18.81 -5.66 -2.05
C LYS A 114 -18.21 -4.41 -1.41
N MET A 115 -19.03 -3.39 -1.11
CA MET A 115 -18.59 -2.15 -0.46
C MET A 115 -17.90 -2.43 0.89
N LEU A 116 -18.45 -3.32 1.71
CA LEU A 116 -17.87 -3.72 2.98
C LEU A 116 -16.49 -4.36 2.81
N ASN A 117 -16.34 -5.29 1.87
CA ASN A 117 -15.08 -5.95 1.58
C ASN A 117 -14.03 -4.96 1.02
N GLU A 118 -14.42 -4.04 0.16
CA GLU A 118 -13.55 -2.99 -0.38
C GLU A 118 -13.05 -2.06 0.72
N TYR A 119 -13.93 -1.63 1.63
CA TYR A 119 -13.57 -0.79 2.77
C TYR A 119 -12.58 -1.47 3.71
N LEU A 120 -12.80 -2.75 4.01
CA LEU A 120 -11.89 -3.54 4.83
C LEU A 120 -10.51 -3.69 4.19
N GLN A 121 -10.50 -4.03 2.93
CA GLN A 121 -9.26 -4.16 2.18
C GLN A 121 -8.48 -2.83 2.16
N PHE A 122 -9.18 -1.69 2.05
CA PHE A 122 -8.55 -0.37 2.12
C PHE A 122 -7.86 -0.13 3.46
N THR A 123 -8.49 -0.52 4.56
CA THR A 123 -7.98 -0.25 5.91
C THR A 123 -6.92 -1.24 6.38
N SER A 124 -6.95 -2.49 5.95
CA SER A 124 -6.03 -3.54 6.40
C SER A 124 -4.72 -3.61 5.61
N SER A 125 -4.74 -3.30 4.31
CA SER A 125 -3.58 -3.52 3.44
C SER A 125 -2.49 -2.45 3.55
N ALA A 126 -2.78 -1.28 4.10
CA ALA A 126 -1.85 -0.14 4.04
C ALA A 126 -0.58 -0.31 4.91
N HIS A 127 -0.58 -1.18 5.92
CA HIS A 127 0.46 -1.16 6.97
C HIS A 127 1.24 -2.45 7.16
N SER A 128 0.84 -3.57 6.55
CA SER A 128 1.45 -4.89 6.84
C SER A 128 2.30 -5.47 5.71
N GLU A 129 2.20 -4.95 4.50
CA GLU A 129 2.90 -5.53 3.36
C GLU A 129 4.32 -4.97 3.22
N LYS A 130 5.30 -5.87 3.16
CA LYS A 130 6.69 -5.52 2.89
C LYS A 130 6.93 -5.29 1.41
N ASN A 131 7.88 -4.42 1.11
CA ASN A 131 8.36 -4.26 -0.26
C ASN A 131 9.11 -5.51 -0.69
N GLU A 132 8.85 -5.98 -1.91
CA GLU A 132 9.58 -7.06 -2.57
C GLU A 132 10.05 -6.64 -3.96
N ILE A 133 11.12 -7.28 -4.45
CA ILE A 133 11.62 -7.02 -5.79
C ILE A 133 10.95 -8.03 -6.73
N PHE A 134 10.27 -7.53 -7.77
CA PHE A 134 9.62 -8.36 -8.78
C PHE A 134 9.63 -7.70 -10.15
N ASP A 135 9.40 -8.52 -11.19
CA ASP A 135 9.28 -8.05 -12.56
C ASP A 135 7.87 -7.53 -12.82
N LEU A 136 7.77 -6.22 -13.06
CA LEU A 136 6.50 -5.52 -13.28
C LEU A 136 5.78 -5.99 -14.55
N SER A 137 6.54 -6.34 -15.59
CA SER A 137 5.97 -6.81 -16.86
C SER A 137 5.26 -8.15 -16.70
N LYS A 138 5.94 -9.13 -16.07
CA LYS A 138 5.34 -10.43 -15.75
C LYS A 138 4.17 -10.31 -14.79
N PHE A 139 4.31 -9.42 -13.82
CA PHE A 139 3.26 -9.16 -12.84
C PHE A 139 1.98 -8.60 -13.49
N LEU A 140 2.10 -7.63 -14.40
CA LEU A 140 0.95 -7.11 -15.15
C LEU A 140 0.37 -8.18 -16.09
N GLU A 141 1.22 -8.98 -16.72
CA GLU A 141 0.77 -10.08 -17.57
C GLU A 141 -0.08 -11.09 -16.80
N GLU A 142 0.38 -11.54 -15.60
CA GLU A 142 -0.37 -12.42 -14.72
C GLU A 142 -1.74 -11.85 -14.30
N ILE A 143 -1.83 -10.52 -14.12
CA ILE A 143 -3.10 -9.85 -13.80
C ILE A 143 -4.02 -9.88 -15.00
N ILE A 144 -3.53 -9.48 -16.18
CA ILE A 144 -4.32 -9.37 -17.41
C ILE A 144 -4.87 -10.74 -17.84
N GLU A 145 -4.04 -11.79 -17.76
CA GLU A 145 -4.45 -13.16 -18.13
C GLU A 145 -5.62 -13.69 -17.29
N ARG A 146 -5.77 -13.27 -16.05
CA ARG A 146 -6.90 -13.67 -15.19
C ARG A 146 -8.25 -13.17 -15.70
N TYR A 147 -8.26 -12.04 -16.38
CA TYR A 147 -9.49 -11.50 -16.95
C TYR A 147 -9.95 -12.29 -18.17
N ASN A 148 -9.06 -13.05 -18.83
CA ASN A 148 -9.35 -13.84 -20.04
C ASN A 148 -10.25 -13.07 -21.02
N ASN A 149 -9.99 -11.77 -21.18
CA ASN A 149 -10.85 -10.87 -21.92
C ASN A 149 -10.17 -10.40 -23.20
N LYS A 150 -10.79 -10.73 -24.35
CA LYS A 150 -10.31 -10.35 -25.70
C LYS A 150 -10.34 -8.82 -25.95
N TYR A 151 -10.98 -8.07 -25.08
CA TYR A 151 -11.07 -6.60 -25.17
C TYR A 151 -9.94 -5.87 -24.42
N ILE A 152 -9.02 -6.61 -23.81
CA ILE A 152 -7.83 -6.03 -23.18
C ILE A 152 -6.65 -6.20 -24.13
N SER A 153 -6.15 -5.09 -24.67
CA SER A 153 -4.88 -5.03 -25.41
C SER A 153 -3.73 -4.74 -24.46
N LYS A 154 -2.58 -5.35 -24.70
CA LYS A 154 -1.39 -5.13 -23.87
C LYS A 154 -0.17 -4.84 -24.75
N ASN A 155 0.62 -3.84 -24.33
CA ASN A 155 1.95 -3.54 -24.86
C ASN A 155 2.92 -3.37 -23.69
N LEU A 156 3.56 -4.45 -23.29
CA LEU A 156 4.38 -4.50 -22.07
C LEU A 156 5.87 -4.56 -22.45
N SER A 157 6.63 -3.56 -22.06
CA SER A 157 8.10 -3.60 -22.13
C SER A 157 8.62 -4.67 -21.17
N GLY A 158 9.52 -5.55 -21.65
CA GLY A 158 10.01 -6.69 -20.87
C GLY A 158 11.04 -6.33 -19.78
N ASN A 159 11.13 -7.15 -18.74
CA ASN A 159 12.18 -7.15 -17.70
C ASN A 159 12.35 -5.81 -16.93
N ILE A 160 11.28 -5.29 -16.38
CA ILE A 160 11.31 -4.09 -15.52
C ILE A 160 11.23 -4.52 -14.07
N LEU A 161 12.37 -4.57 -13.35
CA LEU A 161 12.40 -4.87 -11.93
C LEU A 161 12.03 -3.62 -11.12
N ILE A 162 11.08 -3.77 -10.21
CA ILE A 162 10.70 -2.75 -9.24
C ILE A 162 10.77 -3.31 -7.81
N ASN A 163 10.94 -2.40 -6.86
CA ASN A 163 10.83 -2.70 -5.43
C ASN A 163 9.55 -2.04 -4.90
N GLY A 164 8.54 -2.85 -4.59
CA GLY A 164 7.22 -2.34 -4.22
C GLY A 164 6.36 -3.34 -3.48
N ARG A 165 5.17 -2.89 -3.05
CA ARG A 165 4.18 -3.71 -2.37
C ARG A 165 3.29 -4.39 -3.42
N LYS A 166 3.59 -5.65 -3.70
CA LYS A 166 3.00 -6.41 -4.82
C LYS A 166 1.48 -6.55 -4.72
N ASN A 167 0.95 -6.85 -3.51
CA ASN A 167 -0.49 -7.01 -3.34
C ASN A 167 -1.26 -5.67 -3.40
N LEU A 168 -0.66 -4.57 -2.92
CA LEU A 168 -1.26 -3.24 -3.08
C LEU A 168 -1.33 -2.84 -4.56
N LEU A 169 -0.25 -3.05 -5.30
CA LEU A 169 -0.23 -2.79 -6.74
C LEU A 169 -1.23 -3.67 -7.49
N LYS A 170 -1.30 -4.97 -7.16
CA LYS A 170 -2.28 -5.89 -7.74
C LYS A 170 -3.72 -5.39 -7.55
N ARG A 171 -4.03 -4.94 -6.35
CA ARG A 171 -5.35 -4.41 -6.04
C ARG A 171 -5.64 -3.13 -6.84
N SER A 172 -4.67 -2.21 -6.92
CA SER A 172 -4.83 -0.97 -7.68
C SER A 172 -5.10 -1.27 -9.16
N PHE A 173 -4.34 -2.19 -9.76
CA PHE A 173 -4.55 -2.57 -11.15
C PHE A 173 -5.89 -3.27 -11.37
N ASN A 174 -6.27 -4.22 -10.49
CA ASN A 174 -7.57 -4.86 -10.59
C ASN A 174 -8.70 -3.82 -10.52
N ASN A 175 -8.66 -2.87 -9.58
CA ASN A 175 -9.68 -1.84 -9.44
C ASN A 175 -9.79 -0.97 -10.71
N ILE A 176 -8.65 -0.60 -11.32
CA ILE A 176 -8.65 0.20 -12.55
C ILE A 176 -9.21 -0.62 -13.73
N ILE A 177 -8.77 -1.87 -13.88
CA ILE A 177 -9.23 -2.75 -14.95
C ILE A 177 -10.72 -3.09 -14.78
N ASP A 178 -11.17 -3.41 -13.57
CA ASP A 178 -12.58 -3.68 -13.28
C ASP A 178 -13.45 -2.45 -13.60
N ASN A 179 -12.95 -1.25 -13.26
CA ASN A 179 -13.65 0.00 -13.58
C ASN A 179 -13.73 0.23 -15.09
N GLY A 180 -12.62 0.06 -15.79
CA GLY A 180 -12.57 0.19 -17.25
C GLY A 180 -13.47 -0.83 -17.96
N LEU A 181 -13.55 -2.09 -17.50
CA LEU A 181 -14.47 -3.11 -18.04
C LEU A 181 -15.93 -2.88 -17.68
N LYS A 182 -16.21 -2.18 -16.58
CA LYS A 182 -17.57 -1.85 -16.15
C LYS A 182 -18.19 -0.72 -16.97
N TYR A 183 -17.40 0.30 -17.31
CA TYR A 183 -17.88 1.51 -17.98
C TYR A 183 -17.45 1.61 -19.43
N GLY A 184 -16.37 0.94 -19.82
CA GLY A 184 -15.88 0.80 -21.20
C GLY A 184 -16.07 -0.59 -21.78
N LYS A 185 -15.73 -0.73 -23.06
CA LYS A 185 -15.73 -2.01 -23.78
C LYS A 185 -14.33 -2.51 -24.07
N LYS A 186 -13.37 -1.59 -24.18
CA LYS A 186 -11.96 -1.90 -24.48
C LYS A 186 -11.03 -1.25 -23.49
N ILE A 187 -9.97 -1.94 -23.14
CA ILE A 187 -8.89 -1.41 -22.30
C ILE A 187 -7.57 -1.61 -23.03
N ASN A 188 -6.75 -0.57 -23.06
CA ASN A 188 -5.37 -0.64 -23.53
C ASN A 188 -4.43 -0.45 -22.34
N ILE A 189 -3.47 -1.35 -22.16
CA ILE A 189 -2.49 -1.31 -21.08
C ILE A 189 -1.09 -1.26 -21.67
N GLU A 190 -0.38 -0.16 -21.40
CA GLU A 190 0.99 0.04 -21.87
C GLU A 190 1.95 0.17 -20.69
N LEU A 191 3.09 -0.50 -20.80
CA LEU A 191 4.19 -0.39 -19.85
C LEU A 191 5.43 0.10 -20.60
N ASN A 192 5.88 1.31 -20.29
CA ASN A 192 7.01 1.96 -20.92
C ASN A 192 8.05 2.38 -19.87
N LYS A 193 9.34 2.20 -20.20
CA LYS A 193 10.45 2.68 -19.38
C LYS A 193 11.22 3.77 -20.13
N ASN A 194 11.30 4.95 -19.53
CA ASN A 194 12.10 6.05 -20.08
C ASN A 194 13.14 6.50 -19.04
N GLY A 195 14.38 6.08 -19.24
CA GLY A 195 15.47 6.32 -18.31
C GLY A 195 15.21 5.69 -16.93
N LYS A 196 15.06 6.53 -15.91
CA LYS A 196 14.75 6.10 -14.53
C LYS A 196 13.26 5.99 -14.22
N ASN A 197 12.40 6.54 -15.09
CA ASN A 197 10.97 6.57 -14.87
C ASN A 197 10.29 5.39 -15.58
N ILE A 198 9.29 4.83 -14.92
CA ILE A 198 8.44 3.76 -15.41
C ILE A 198 7.04 4.35 -15.54
N PHE A 199 6.44 4.20 -16.71
CA PHE A 199 5.10 4.67 -17.02
C PHE A 199 4.21 3.47 -17.27
N ILE A 200 3.08 3.42 -16.57
CA ILE A 200 2.01 2.48 -16.82
C ILE A 200 0.81 3.32 -17.24
N ILE A 201 0.37 3.11 -18.46
CA ILE A 201 -0.76 3.82 -19.05
C ILE A 201 -1.88 2.81 -19.20
N ILE A 202 -3.04 3.13 -18.65
CA ILE A 202 -4.26 2.31 -18.77
C ILE A 202 -5.34 3.25 -19.31
N GLU A 203 -5.83 2.92 -20.49
CA GLU A 203 -6.86 3.68 -21.18
C GLU A 203 -8.06 2.80 -21.42
N ASP A 204 -9.26 3.31 -21.21
CA ASP A 204 -10.52 2.68 -21.54
C ASP A 204 -11.33 3.58 -22.47
N ASP A 205 -12.31 3.01 -23.14
CA ASP A 205 -13.23 3.71 -24.06
C ASP A 205 -14.57 4.09 -23.40
N GLY A 206 -14.58 4.21 -22.07
CA GLY A 206 -15.72 4.62 -21.29
C GLY A 206 -16.05 6.11 -21.41
N PRO A 207 -17.16 6.54 -20.82
CA PRO A 207 -17.65 7.92 -20.96
C PRO A 207 -16.84 8.96 -20.15
N GLY A 208 -15.82 8.57 -19.38
CA GLY A 208 -14.98 9.44 -18.56
C GLY A 208 -15.57 9.75 -17.18
#